data_ace8311d36d22e7196672eaf4fed75fb
#
_entry.id   ace8311d36d22e7196672eaf4fed75fb
#
_cell.length_a   1.000
_cell.length_b   1.000
_cell.length_c   1.000
_cell.angle_alpha   90.00
_cell.angle_beta   90.00
_cell.angle_gamma   90.00
#
_symmetry.space_group_name_H-M   'P 1'
#
loop_
_entity.id
_entity.type
_entity.pdbx_description
1 polymer ?
#
loop_
_entity_poly.entity_id
_entity_poly.type
_entity_poly.pdbx_seq_one_letter_code
_entity_poly.pdbx_strand_id
1 'polypeptide(L)'
;MKRSDFFTKEHDILHITSNAHTYPLSALNKTELLLRPLSHNNLNTVINGTLFSGNGYEPLNIYLRLQFQDGINEDLLLTPQPVIRHNLDYYEMVRRGRRLQEILNYWLKEIEATAKTAAQPR
;
A
#
# COMPACT_ATOMS: atom_id res chain seq x y z
N MET A 1 -6.67 9.31 -10.70
CA MET A 1 -6.77 7.98 -10.11
C MET A 1 -7.52 8.03 -8.79
N LYS A 2 -8.40 7.10 -8.59
CA LYS A 2 -9.20 7.01 -7.38
C LYS A 2 -8.72 5.83 -6.54
N ARG A 3 -9.04 5.86 -5.24
CA ARG A 3 -8.76 4.71 -4.37
C ARG A 3 -9.29 3.41 -4.97
N SER A 4 -10.49 3.43 -5.55
CA SER A 4 -11.12 2.25 -6.14
C SER A 4 -10.36 1.66 -7.32
N ASP A 5 -9.40 2.41 -7.88
CA ASP A 5 -8.52 1.86 -8.91
C ASP A 5 -7.54 0.84 -8.31
N PHE A 6 -7.34 0.87 -7.01
CA PHE A 6 -6.40 0.01 -6.31
C PHE A 6 -7.09 -1.04 -5.46
N PHE A 7 -8.07 -0.62 -4.67
CA PHE A 7 -8.82 -1.53 -3.82
C PHE A 7 -10.15 -0.91 -3.44
N THR A 8 -11.07 -1.78 -3.06
CA THR A 8 -12.37 -1.39 -2.52
C THR A 8 -12.64 -2.21 -1.27
N LYS A 9 -13.61 -1.75 -0.49
CA LYS A 9 -14.05 -2.47 0.70
C LYS A 9 -15.55 -2.71 0.60
N GLU A 10 -15.97 -3.95 0.84
CA GLU A 10 -17.36 -4.29 0.97
C GLU A 10 -17.52 -5.06 2.28
N HIS A 11 -18.29 -4.50 3.21
CA HIS A 11 -18.32 -4.96 4.60
C HIS A 11 -16.89 -4.93 5.15
N ASP A 12 -16.38 -6.02 5.67
CA ASP A 12 -15.03 -6.08 6.19
C ASP A 12 -14.07 -6.85 5.27
N ILE A 13 -14.44 -6.93 4.00
CA ILE A 13 -13.64 -7.64 2.99
C ILE A 13 -12.98 -6.62 2.07
N LEU A 14 -11.67 -6.74 1.93
CA LEU A 14 -10.88 -5.92 1.02
C LEU A 14 -10.81 -6.62 -0.33
N HIS A 15 -11.13 -5.88 -1.39
CA HIS A 15 -11.05 -6.36 -2.76
C HIS A 15 -9.93 -5.65 -3.48
N ILE A 16 -8.98 -6.41 -4.02
CA ILE A 16 -7.87 -5.85 -4.81
C ILE A 16 -8.34 -5.72 -6.25
N THR A 17 -8.30 -4.50 -6.79
CA THR A 17 -8.87 -4.22 -8.10
C THR A 17 -8.12 -4.92 -9.23
N SER A 18 -6.79 -4.96 -9.17
CA SER A 18 -5.98 -5.44 -10.30
C SER A 18 -6.09 -6.95 -10.54
N ASN A 19 -6.33 -7.74 -9.50
CA ASN A 19 -6.34 -9.21 -9.62
C ASN A 19 -7.60 -9.86 -9.08
N ALA A 20 -8.54 -9.06 -8.60
CA ALA A 20 -9.80 -9.53 -8.02
C ALA A 20 -9.63 -10.41 -6.77
N HIS A 21 -8.45 -10.42 -6.17
CA HIS A 21 -8.24 -11.13 -4.91
C HIS A 21 -8.98 -10.43 -3.78
N THR A 22 -9.46 -11.20 -2.83
CA THR A 22 -10.18 -10.68 -1.68
C THR A 22 -9.56 -11.19 -0.39
N TYR A 23 -9.56 -10.35 0.63
CA TYR A 23 -9.02 -10.69 1.94
C TYR A 23 -9.87 -10.06 3.03
N PRO A 24 -10.07 -10.73 4.15
CA PRO A 24 -10.67 -10.03 5.29
C PRO A 24 -9.71 -8.95 5.77
N LEU A 25 -10.24 -7.75 6.02
CA LEU A 25 -9.40 -6.65 6.50
C LEU A 25 -8.68 -7.01 7.79
N SER A 26 -9.30 -7.83 8.64
CA SER A 26 -8.68 -8.26 9.89
C SER A 26 -7.39 -9.06 9.66
N ALA A 27 -7.17 -9.58 8.47
CA ALA A 27 -5.93 -10.30 8.15
C ALA A 27 -4.80 -9.37 7.74
N LEU A 28 -5.06 -8.09 7.53
CA LEU A 28 -4.02 -7.13 7.13
C LEU A 28 -3.15 -6.79 8.32
N ASN A 29 -1.86 -7.09 8.23
CA ASN A 29 -0.90 -6.82 9.29
C ASN A 29 -0.29 -5.43 9.20
N LYS A 30 0.20 -5.07 8.02
CA LYS A 30 0.81 -3.76 7.83
C LYS A 30 0.89 -3.41 6.35
N THR A 31 1.22 -2.15 6.08
CA THR A 31 1.42 -1.65 4.74
C THR A 31 2.76 -0.94 4.66
N GLU A 32 3.38 -0.99 3.48
CA GLU A 32 4.65 -0.31 3.23
C GLU A 32 4.63 0.30 1.83
N LEU A 33 5.32 1.42 1.67
CA LEU A 33 5.57 1.98 0.35
C LEU A 33 6.94 1.54 -0.11
N LEU A 34 7.01 0.96 -1.30
CA LEU A 34 8.24 0.44 -1.87
C LEU A 34 8.64 1.19 -3.11
N LEU A 35 9.93 1.42 -3.26
CA LEU A 35 10.52 1.95 -4.49
C LEU A 35 11.21 0.80 -5.21
N ARG A 36 10.90 0.64 -6.49
CA ARG A 36 11.54 -0.38 -7.31
C ARG A 36 12.14 0.26 -8.54
N PRO A 37 13.47 0.48 -8.56
CA PRO A 37 14.13 1.01 -9.76
C PRO A 37 14.01 0.05 -10.93
N LEU A 38 13.84 0.59 -12.12
CA LEU A 38 13.68 -0.24 -13.31
C LEU A 38 14.93 -1.04 -13.66
N SER A 39 16.10 -0.48 -13.37
CA SER A 39 17.38 -1.14 -13.68
C SER A 39 17.77 -2.22 -12.67
N HIS A 40 17.05 -2.31 -11.55
CA HIS A 40 17.35 -3.28 -10.49
C HIS A 40 16.09 -4.08 -10.19
N ASN A 41 15.85 -5.09 -11.02
CA ASN A 41 14.57 -5.81 -11.03
C ASN A 41 14.18 -6.43 -9.69
N ASN A 42 15.18 -6.77 -8.86
CA ASN A 42 14.93 -7.49 -7.62
C ASN A 42 15.13 -6.66 -6.37
N LEU A 43 15.44 -5.37 -6.51
CA LEU A 43 15.66 -4.51 -5.36
C LEU A 43 14.41 -3.73 -5.03
N ASN A 44 13.88 -3.98 -3.85
CA ASN A 44 12.81 -3.19 -3.27
C ASN A 44 13.39 -2.35 -2.14
N THR A 45 13.18 -1.05 -2.21
CA THR A 45 13.65 -0.14 -1.18
C THR A 45 12.46 0.47 -0.48
N VAL A 46 12.43 0.36 0.83
CA VAL A 46 11.38 1.01 1.62
C VAL A 46 11.66 2.49 1.66
N ILE A 47 10.64 3.31 1.45
CA ILE A 47 10.79 4.76 1.34
C ILE A 47 11.36 5.38 2.61
N ASN A 48 10.99 4.87 3.76
CA ASN A 48 11.40 5.46 5.03
C ASN A 48 12.79 4.99 5.44
N GLY A 49 13.76 5.88 5.28
CA GLY A 49 15.07 5.73 5.90
C GLY A 49 16.02 4.73 5.26
N THR A 50 15.64 4.09 4.20
CA THR A 50 16.52 3.16 3.54
C THR A 50 17.41 3.88 2.55
N LEU A 51 18.67 3.50 2.53
CA LEU A 51 19.61 4.07 1.58
C LEU A 51 19.28 3.60 0.18
N PHE A 52 19.01 4.55 -0.68
CA PHE A 52 18.80 4.29 -2.08
C PHE A 52 20.16 4.30 -2.78
N SER A 53 20.56 3.17 -3.35
CA SER A 53 21.92 3.01 -3.87
C SER A 53 22.07 3.43 -5.33
N GLY A 54 21.03 3.91 -5.98
CA GLY A 54 21.11 4.38 -7.35
C GLY A 54 21.45 5.86 -7.44
N ASN A 55 21.77 6.34 -8.64
CA ASN A 55 21.81 7.77 -8.84
C ASN A 55 20.39 8.33 -8.81
N GLY A 56 20.21 9.57 -8.38
CA GLY A 56 18.89 10.16 -8.17
C GLY A 56 18.05 10.32 -9.43
N TYR A 57 18.55 9.95 -10.59
CA TYR A 57 17.86 10.15 -11.88
C TYR A 57 17.29 8.87 -12.45
N GLU A 58 17.40 7.76 -11.73
CA GLU A 58 16.93 6.48 -12.23
C GLU A 58 15.42 6.39 -12.17
N PRO A 59 14.75 6.01 -13.28
CA PRO A 59 13.31 5.81 -13.26
C PRO A 59 12.94 4.67 -12.31
N LEU A 60 11.83 4.84 -11.60
CA LEU A 60 11.37 3.82 -10.67
C LEU A 60 9.85 3.77 -10.62
N ASN A 61 9.34 2.66 -10.12
CA ASN A 61 7.94 2.50 -9.79
C ASN A 61 7.76 2.52 -8.29
N ILE A 62 6.59 2.98 -7.87
CA ILE A 62 6.20 3.01 -6.46
C ILE A 62 5.06 2.04 -6.27
N TYR A 63 5.19 1.18 -5.26
CA TYR A 63 4.18 0.19 -4.92
C TYR A 63 3.72 0.41 -3.50
N LEU A 64 2.46 0.11 -3.26
CA LEU A 64 1.94 -0.05 -1.90
C LEU A 64 1.84 -1.53 -1.63
N ARG A 65 2.63 -2.02 -0.69
CA ARG A 65 2.60 -3.43 -0.30
C ARG A 65 1.66 -3.61 0.87
N LEU A 66 0.72 -4.51 0.71
CA LEU A 66 -0.19 -4.93 1.77
C LEU A 66 0.30 -6.30 2.26
N GLN A 67 0.67 -6.36 3.53
CA GLN A 67 1.14 -7.61 4.14
C GLN A 67 0.03 -8.20 4.96
N PHE A 68 -0.42 -9.38 4.56
CA PHE A 68 -1.47 -10.11 5.25
C PHE A 68 -0.86 -11.23 6.10
N GLN A 69 -1.69 -11.80 6.97
CA GLN A 69 -1.29 -12.97 7.74
C GLN A 69 -0.88 -14.10 6.80
N ASP A 70 -0.11 -15.04 7.33
CA ASP A 70 0.39 -16.21 6.57
C ASP A 70 1.41 -15.84 5.50
N GLY A 71 2.03 -14.65 5.60
CA GLY A 71 3.08 -14.26 4.69
C GLY A 71 2.61 -13.84 3.30
N ILE A 72 1.32 -13.63 3.12
CA ILE A 72 0.78 -13.19 1.84
C ILE A 72 1.00 -11.70 1.66
N ASN A 73 1.56 -11.32 0.51
CA ASN A 73 1.76 -9.91 0.17
C ASN A 73 1.05 -9.58 -1.13
N GLU A 74 0.43 -8.39 -1.17
CA GLU A 74 -0.12 -7.82 -2.40
C GLU A 74 0.59 -6.51 -2.67
N ASP A 75 1.21 -6.40 -3.83
CA ASP A 75 1.92 -5.18 -4.23
C ASP A 75 1.08 -4.42 -5.24
N LEU A 76 0.60 -3.24 -4.84
CA LEU A 76 -0.25 -2.42 -5.69
C LEU A 76 0.61 -1.37 -6.39
N LEU A 77 0.65 -1.40 -7.72
CA LEU A 77 1.41 -0.43 -8.49
C LEU A 77 0.69 0.92 -8.44
N LEU A 78 1.35 1.94 -7.90
CA LEU A 78 0.77 3.27 -7.77
C LEU A 78 1.09 4.17 -8.96
N THR A 79 2.19 3.93 -9.64
CA THR A 79 2.65 4.80 -10.72
C THR A 79 2.16 4.27 -12.06
N PRO A 80 1.32 5.04 -12.80
CA PRO A 80 0.93 4.64 -14.14
C PRO A 80 2.09 4.65 -15.12
N GLN A 81 3.09 5.50 -14.84
CA GLN A 81 4.34 5.55 -15.57
C GLN A 81 5.47 5.70 -14.56
N PRO A 82 6.67 5.15 -14.85
CA PRO A 82 7.79 5.33 -13.95
C PRO A 82 8.08 6.80 -13.69
N VAL A 83 8.51 7.09 -12.47
CA VAL A 83 8.81 8.46 -12.05
C VAL A 83 10.27 8.58 -11.68
N ILE A 84 10.79 9.81 -11.76
CA ILE A 84 12.16 10.12 -11.36
C ILE A 84 12.12 10.61 -9.92
N ARG A 85 12.98 10.02 -9.09
CA ARG A 85 13.07 10.38 -7.68
C ARG A 85 13.27 11.89 -7.52
N HIS A 86 12.52 12.48 -6.58
CA HIS A 86 12.55 13.92 -6.25
C HIS A 86 11.88 14.84 -7.26
N ASN A 87 11.32 14.32 -8.35
CA ASN A 87 10.48 15.14 -9.22
C ASN A 87 9.08 15.27 -8.60
N LEU A 88 8.30 16.22 -9.13
CA LEU A 88 6.96 16.47 -8.60
C LEU A 88 6.07 15.22 -8.66
N ASP A 89 6.15 14.49 -9.76
CA ASP A 89 5.36 13.26 -9.92
C ASP A 89 5.70 12.22 -8.85
N TYR A 90 6.98 12.12 -8.50
CA TYR A 90 7.43 11.24 -7.43
C TYR A 90 6.73 11.60 -6.11
N TYR A 91 6.77 12.88 -5.74
CA TYR A 91 6.18 13.32 -4.47
C TYR A 91 4.67 13.14 -4.46
N GLU A 92 4.02 13.38 -5.60
CA GLU A 92 2.58 13.15 -5.71
C GLU A 92 2.21 11.69 -5.50
N MET A 93 2.99 10.77 -6.07
CA MET A 93 2.72 9.35 -5.93
C MET A 93 2.97 8.88 -4.50
N VAL A 94 4.02 9.39 -3.84
CA VAL A 94 4.26 9.09 -2.43
C VAL A 94 3.11 9.59 -1.57
N ARG A 95 2.65 10.80 -1.82
CA ARG A 95 1.51 11.37 -1.08
C ARG A 95 0.26 10.51 -1.27
N ARG A 96 0.02 10.06 -2.49
CA ARG A 96 -1.11 9.19 -2.78
C ARG A 96 -1.00 7.88 -2.00
N GLY A 97 0.18 7.28 -2.00
CA GLY A 97 0.41 6.06 -1.23
C GLY A 97 0.17 6.24 0.25
N ARG A 98 0.63 7.36 0.82
CA ARG A 98 0.39 7.67 2.22
C ARG A 98 -1.10 7.81 2.52
N ARG A 99 -1.83 8.44 1.61
CA ARG A 99 -3.28 8.59 1.79
C ARG A 99 -3.97 7.23 1.76
N LEU A 100 -3.56 6.34 0.88
CA LEU A 100 -4.13 4.99 0.84
C LEU A 100 -3.82 4.24 2.14
N GLN A 101 -2.62 4.38 2.68
CA GLN A 101 -2.28 3.80 3.97
C GLN A 101 -3.16 4.35 5.09
N GLU A 102 -3.43 5.65 5.10
CA GLU A 102 -4.31 6.26 6.08
C GLU A 102 -5.72 5.69 6.00
N ILE A 103 -6.24 5.49 4.80
CA ILE A 103 -7.57 4.91 4.62
C ILE A 103 -7.63 3.50 5.18
N LEU A 104 -6.64 2.68 4.87
CA LEU A 104 -6.58 1.31 5.38
C LEU A 104 -6.48 1.29 6.91
N ASN A 105 -5.65 2.16 7.47
CA ASN A 105 -5.52 2.26 8.93
C ASN A 105 -6.82 2.69 9.58
N TYR A 106 -7.54 3.60 8.95
CA TYR A 106 -8.84 4.05 9.44
C TYR A 106 -9.84 2.90 9.47
N TRP A 107 -9.91 2.13 8.37
CA TRP A 107 -10.80 0.98 8.32
C TRP A 107 -10.45 -0.08 9.37
N LEU A 108 -9.17 -0.32 9.60
CA LEU A 108 -8.74 -1.26 10.63
C LEU A 108 -9.14 -0.81 12.01
N LYS A 109 -9.02 0.49 12.29
CA LYS A 109 -9.47 1.04 13.58
C LYS A 109 -10.96 0.89 13.77
N GLU A 110 -11.75 1.08 12.72
CA GLU A 110 -13.20 0.88 12.79
C GLU A 110 -13.55 -0.54 13.13
N ILE A 111 -12.87 -1.51 12.52
CA ILE A 111 -13.10 -2.92 12.77
C ILE A 111 -12.75 -3.26 14.22
N GLU A 112 -11.62 -2.79 14.71
CA GLU A 112 -11.21 -3.01 16.10
C GLU A 112 -12.22 -2.42 17.09
N ALA A 113 -12.70 -1.22 16.81
CA ALA A 113 -13.67 -0.57 17.68
C ALA A 113 -14.99 -1.36 17.71
N THR A 114 -15.45 -1.84 16.54
CA THR A 114 -16.66 -2.63 16.45
C THR A 114 -16.51 -3.97 17.18
N ALA A 115 -15.36 -4.63 17.01
CA ALA A 115 -15.08 -5.88 17.68
C ALA A 115 -15.06 -5.71 19.20
N LYS A 116 -14.45 -4.63 19.68
CA LYS A 116 -14.43 -4.35 21.14
C LYS A 116 -15.84 -4.12 21.66
N THR A 117 -16.64 -3.35 20.94
CA THR A 117 -18.02 -3.08 21.36
C THR A 117 -18.85 -4.36 21.40
N ALA A 118 -18.70 -5.21 20.38
CA ALA A 118 -19.42 -6.47 20.33
C ALA A 118 -18.98 -7.48 21.38
N ALA A 119 -17.70 -7.41 21.79
CA ALA A 119 -17.14 -8.34 22.75
C ALA A 119 -17.43 -7.95 24.19
N GLN A 120 -17.86 -6.73 24.45
CA GLN A 120 -18.12 -6.29 25.83
C GLN A 120 -19.43 -6.86 26.34
N PRO A 121 -19.40 -7.59 27.45
CA PRO A 121 -20.65 -8.05 28.06
C PRO A 121 -21.40 -6.87 28.65
N ARG A 122 -22.67 -6.95 28.59
CA ARG A 122 -23.53 -5.95 29.21
C ARG A 122 -24.16 -6.48 30.47
#